data_267c1dd81f0f3be67abb4054038fce7e
#
_entry.id   267c1dd81f0f3be67abb4054038fce7e
#
_cell.length_a   1.000
_cell.length_b   1.000
_cell.length_c   1.000
_cell.angle_alpha   90.00
_cell.angle_beta   90.00
_cell.angle_gamma   90.00
#
_symmetry.space_group_name_H-M   'P 1'
#
loop_
_entity.id
_entity.type
_entity.pdbx_description
1 polymer ?
#
loop_
_entity_poly.entity_id
_entity_poly.type
_entity_poly.pdbx_seq_one_letter_code
_entity_poly.pdbx_strand_id
1 'polypeptide(L)'
;MGTTIKKIFTHLEHFLATGFGSGHSPLAPGTAGTAVGVIIFLPILSMPLSFQIGFVILSFFLGVWITARVARDMGIKDPPEIVFDEFVGIWVALLGMKNLFLIVPAFIIFRLLDIFKPWPISFFDREIRGGWGIMLDDLAAGAIVFLLIQFFFVPPTDFLDILYSFRTC
;
A
#
# COMPACT_ATOMS: atom_id res chain seq x y z
N MET A 1 29.71 8.11 18.35
CA MET A 1 28.25 8.11 18.60
C MET A 1 27.42 8.24 17.31
N GLY A 2 27.82 9.05 16.33
CA GLY A 2 27.06 9.23 15.07
C GLY A 2 26.98 7.99 14.15
N THR A 3 27.97 7.13 14.11
CA THR A 3 28.00 5.92 13.28
C THR A 3 27.03 4.84 13.73
N THR A 4 26.82 4.68 15.04
CA THR A 4 25.89 3.69 15.60
C THR A 4 24.43 4.08 15.35
N ILE A 5 24.11 5.36 15.54
CA ILE A 5 22.76 5.87 15.27
C ILE A 5 22.42 5.73 13.79
N LYS A 6 23.34 6.10 12.88
CA LYS A 6 23.14 5.95 11.44
C LYS A 6 22.89 4.49 11.03
N LYS A 7 23.61 3.52 11.60
CA LYS A 7 23.37 2.09 11.38
C LYS A 7 22.00 1.64 11.87
N ILE A 8 21.56 2.08 13.06
CA ILE A 8 20.25 1.73 13.61
C ILE A 8 19.12 2.24 12.66
N PHE A 9 19.20 3.49 12.21
CA PHE A 9 18.21 4.04 11.29
C PHE A 9 18.20 3.30 9.93
N THR A 10 19.34 2.98 9.37
CA THR A 10 19.43 2.20 8.12
C THR A 10 18.79 0.81 8.29
N HIS A 11 19.02 0.12 9.39
CA HIS A 11 18.38 -1.16 9.67
C HIS A 11 16.86 -1.04 9.83
N LEU A 12 16.38 0.03 10.48
CA LEU A 12 14.94 0.27 10.64
C LEU A 12 14.25 0.58 9.30
N GLU A 13 14.89 1.42 8.47
CA GLU A 13 14.38 1.75 7.13
C GLU A 13 14.25 0.50 6.25
N HIS A 14 15.29 -0.36 6.22
CA HIS A 14 15.24 -1.63 5.50
C HIS A 14 14.16 -2.58 6.08
N PHE A 15 14.05 -2.68 7.39
CA PHE A 15 13.04 -3.52 8.04
C PHE A 15 11.61 -3.08 7.70
N LEU A 16 11.35 -1.78 7.67
CA LEU A 16 10.05 -1.23 7.27
C LEU A 16 9.82 -1.39 5.77
N ALA A 17 10.79 -1.05 4.91
CA ALA A 17 10.67 -1.18 3.47
C ALA A 17 10.38 -2.61 3.03
N THR A 18 11.02 -3.59 3.69
CA THR A 18 10.81 -5.02 3.43
C THR A 18 9.57 -5.59 4.13
N GLY A 19 8.68 -4.73 4.63
CA GLY A 19 7.42 -5.15 5.25
C GLY A 19 7.64 -6.09 6.44
N PHE A 20 8.49 -5.68 7.38
CA PHE A 20 8.88 -6.49 8.56
C PHE A 20 9.52 -7.83 8.16
N GLY A 21 10.17 -7.89 7.00
CA GLY A 21 10.83 -9.07 6.48
C GLY A 21 9.96 -9.92 5.53
N SER A 22 8.68 -9.60 5.33
CA SER A 22 7.81 -10.34 4.40
C SER A 22 8.31 -10.30 2.95
N GLY A 23 8.98 -9.19 2.54
CA GLY A 23 9.64 -9.04 1.25
C GLY A 23 10.78 -10.01 0.97
N HIS A 24 11.27 -10.73 1.99
CA HIS A 24 12.25 -11.80 1.79
C HIS A 24 11.62 -13.17 1.53
N SER A 25 10.31 -13.24 1.28
CA SER A 25 9.62 -14.47 0.91
C SER A 25 10.19 -15.03 -0.40
N PRO A 26 10.62 -16.32 -0.44
CA PRO A 26 11.33 -16.86 -1.60
C PRO A 26 10.43 -17.11 -2.81
N LEU A 27 9.11 -17.20 -2.64
CA LEU A 27 8.17 -17.56 -3.70
C LEU A 27 7.46 -16.35 -4.29
N ALA A 28 7.01 -15.41 -3.45
CA ALA A 28 6.20 -14.27 -3.87
C ALA A 28 6.30 -13.15 -2.82
N PRO A 29 7.39 -12.34 -2.83
CA PRO A 29 7.59 -11.29 -1.82
C PRO A 29 6.41 -10.32 -1.76
N GLY A 30 5.94 -9.83 -2.89
CA GLY A 30 4.81 -8.93 -2.94
C GLY A 30 3.49 -9.51 -2.44
N THR A 31 3.20 -10.79 -2.73
CA THR A 31 2.01 -11.45 -2.19
C THR A 31 2.09 -11.60 -0.66
N ALA A 32 3.29 -11.92 -0.15
CA ALA A 32 3.53 -11.98 1.29
C ALA A 32 3.41 -10.59 1.92
N GLY A 33 3.98 -9.55 1.27
CA GLY A 33 3.83 -8.16 1.65
C GLY A 33 2.36 -7.74 1.72
N THR A 34 1.62 -7.92 0.63
CA THR A 34 0.19 -7.59 0.60
C THR A 34 -0.60 -8.29 1.72
N ALA A 35 -0.31 -9.58 2.00
CA ALA A 35 -0.99 -10.31 3.08
C ALA A 35 -0.69 -9.71 4.46
N VAL A 36 0.57 -9.36 4.73
CA VAL A 36 0.95 -8.67 5.97
C VAL A 36 0.30 -7.29 6.04
N GLY A 37 0.25 -6.55 4.92
CA GLY A 37 -0.45 -5.27 4.81
C GLY A 37 -1.93 -5.39 5.20
N VAL A 38 -2.64 -6.40 4.71
CA VAL A 38 -4.04 -6.69 5.13
C VAL A 38 -4.12 -6.90 6.63
N ILE A 39 -3.28 -7.75 7.21
CA ILE A 39 -3.29 -8.06 8.65
C ILE A 39 -3.10 -6.79 9.49
N ILE A 40 -2.18 -5.91 9.09
CA ILE A 40 -1.93 -4.63 9.79
C ILE A 40 -3.16 -3.72 9.70
N PHE A 41 -3.86 -3.72 8.58
CA PHE A 41 -4.99 -2.82 8.36
C PHE A 41 -6.30 -3.30 9.00
N LEU A 42 -6.44 -4.60 9.33
CA LEU A 42 -7.65 -5.14 9.97
C LEU A 42 -8.13 -4.34 11.19
N PRO A 43 -7.28 -4.04 12.19
CA PRO A 43 -7.72 -3.22 13.34
C PRO A 43 -8.04 -1.78 12.93
N ILE A 44 -7.43 -1.24 11.87
CA ILE A 44 -7.64 0.12 11.38
C ILE A 44 -9.00 0.25 10.70
N LEU A 45 -9.54 -0.82 10.10
CA LEU A 45 -10.88 -0.83 9.52
C LEU A 45 -12.00 -0.50 10.52
N SER A 46 -11.79 -0.74 11.82
CA SER A 46 -12.75 -0.37 12.87
C SER A 46 -12.67 1.12 13.27
N MET A 47 -11.66 1.84 12.82
CA MET A 47 -11.48 3.26 13.11
C MET A 47 -12.32 4.13 12.16
N PRO A 48 -12.64 5.39 12.53
CA PRO A 48 -13.30 6.33 11.62
C PRO A 48 -12.55 6.46 10.28
N LEU A 49 -13.30 6.67 9.19
CA LEU A 49 -12.73 6.76 7.85
C LEU A 49 -11.68 7.88 7.73
N SER A 50 -11.89 9.02 8.41
CA SER A 50 -10.92 10.11 8.48
C SER A 50 -9.57 9.66 9.05
N PHE A 51 -9.59 8.80 10.08
CA PHE A 51 -8.37 8.22 10.63
C PHE A 51 -7.69 7.28 9.64
N GLN A 52 -8.47 6.40 8.97
CA GLN A 52 -7.94 5.48 7.94
C GLN A 52 -7.23 6.25 6.83
N ILE A 53 -7.86 7.31 6.33
CA ILE A 53 -7.28 8.17 5.27
C ILE A 53 -6.01 8.87 5.76
N GLY A 54 -6.05 9.47 6.95
CA GLY A 54 -4.88 10.10 7.55
C GLY A 54 -3.71 9.12 7.71
N PHE A 55 -4.00 7.90 8.15
CA PHE A 55 -3.01 6.83 8.28
C PHE A 55 -2.40 6.46 6.92
N VAL A 56 -3.21 6.28 5.88
CA VAL A 56 -2.74 5.96 4.52
C VAL A 56 -1.89 7.09 3.95
N ILE A 57 -2.33 8.34 4.08
CA ILE A 57 -1.58 9.52 3.59
C ILE A 57 -0.22 9.62 4.28
N LEU A 58 -0.18 9.52 5.60
CA LEU A 58 1.07 9.56 6.35
C LEU A 58 2.01 8.43 5.94
N SER A 59 1.48 7.20 5.83
CA SER A 59 2.25 6.04 5.43
C SER A 59 2.75 6.15 3.99
N PHE A 60 1.99 6.74 3.08
CA PHE A 60 2.43 6.99 1.71
C PHE A 60 3.67 7.88 1.66
N PHE A 61 3.66 9.04 2.33
CA PHE A 61 4.82 9.93 2.34
C PHE A 61 6.02 9.33 3.06
N LEU A 62 5.78 8.59 4.15
CA LEU A 62 6.81 7.81 4.82
C LEU A 62 7.39 6.75 3.87
N GLY A 63 6.54 6.04 3.13
CA GLY A 63 6.93 5.05 2.13
C GLY A 63 7.79 5.66 1.02
N VAL A 64 7.39 6.78 0.44
CA VAL A 64 8.20 7.50 -0.57
C VAL A 64 9.61 7.78 -0.06
N TRP A 65 9.73 8.23 1.18
CA TRP A 65 11.02 8.54 1.77
C TRP A 65 11.86 7.28 2.03
N ILE A 66 11.26 6.23 2.63
CA ILE A 66 11.94 4.98 2.99
C ILE A 66 12.37 4.22 1.73
N THR A 67 11.45 4.00 0.78
CA THR A 67 11.73 3.22 -0.43
C THR A 67 12.79 3.89 -1.30
N ALA A 68 12.77 5.24 -1.40
CA ALA A 68 13.81 5.98 -2.10
C ALA A 68 15.21 5.81 -1.48
N ARG A 69 15.32 5.67 -0.18
CA ARG A 69 16.60 5.46 0.51
C ARG A 69 17.08 4.03 0.35
N VAL A 70 16.20 3.07 0.62
CA VAL A 70 16.54 1.64 0.54
C VAL A 70 16.91 1.23 -0.88
N ALA A 71 16.14 1.67 -1.89
CA ALA A 71 16.46 1.42 -3.30
C ALA A 71 17.84 1.98 -3.70
N ARG A 72 18.21 3.19 -3.22
CA ARG A 72 19.54 3.76 -3.43
C ARG A 72 20.64 2.97 -2.72
N ASP A 73 20.40 2.54 -1.49
CA ASP A 73 21.38 1.76 -0.73
C ASP A 73 21.63 0.39 -1.37
N MET A 74 20.59 -0.21 -1.96
CA MET A 74 20.68 -1.48 -2.70
C MET A 74 21.25 -1.31 -4.12
N GLY A 75 21.26 -0.09 -4.66
CA GLY A 75 21.71 0.19 -6.04
C GLY A 75 20.78 -0.35 -7.13
N ILE A 76 19.53 -0.67 -6.79
CA ILE A 76 18.51 -1.23 -7.68
C ILE A 76 17.36 -0.23 -7.78
N LYS A 77 16.83 -0.03 -9.01
CA LYS A 77 15.75 0.94 -9.24
C LYS A 77 14.47 0.58 -8.46
N ASP A 78 14.13 -0.69 -8.47
CA ASP A 78 12.94 -1.26 -7.84
C ASP A 78 13.30 -2.65 -7.29
N PRO A 79 13.79 -2.73 -6.04
CA PRO A 79 14.15 -4.00 -5.43
C PRO A 79 12.90 -4.82 -5.10
N PRO A 80 12.82 -6.08 -5.52
CA PRO A 80 11.65 -6.93 -5.26
C PRO A 80 11.42 -7.25 -3.78
N GLU A 81 12.37 -6.95 -2.92
CA GLU A 81 12.26 -7.09 -1.47
C GLU A 81 11.54 -5.90 -0.82
N ILE A 82 11.42 -4.77 -1.51
CA ILE A 82 10.59 -3.64 -1.07
C ILE A 82 9.13 -4.03 -1.31
N VAL A 83 8.33 -4.01 -0.26
CA VAL A 83 6.91 -4.40 -0.25
C VAL A 83 6.06 -3.42 0.57
N PHE A 84 6.62 -2.29 0.97
CA PHE A 84 5.89 -1.27 1.72
C PHE A 84 4.88 -0.50 0.85
N ASP A 85 5.13 -0.41 -0.44
CA ASP A 85 4.24 0.10 -1.48
C ASP A 85 2.97 -0.74 -1.59
N GLU A 86 3.10 -2.07 -1.58
CA GLU A 86 1.96 -2.98 -1.56
C GLU A 86 1.12 -2.85 -0.28
N PHE A 87 1.74 -2.51 0.86
CA PHE A 87 0.99 -2.20 2.09
C PHE A 87 0.07 -1.01 1.84
N VAL A 88 0.63 0.10 1.37
CA VAL A 88 -0.14 1.31 1.14
C VAL A 88 -1.19 1.10 0.04
N GLY A 89 -0.83 0.40 -1.04
CA GLY A 89 -1.73 0.07 -2.14
C GLY A 89 -2.95 -0.73 -1.67
N ILE A 90 -2.74 -1.83 -0.92
CA ILE A 90 -3.86 -2.62 -0.41
C ILE A 90 -4.68 -1.86 0.64
N TRP A 91 -4.07 -0.98 1.47
CA TRP A 91 -4.81 -0.16 2.41
C TRP A 91 -5.75 0.83 1.71
N VAL A 92 -5.33 1.42 0.59
CA VAL A 92 -6.21 2.24 -0.26
C VAL A 92 -7.39 1.42 -0.78
N ALA A 93 -7.13 0.19 -1.26
CA ALA A 93 -8.17 -0.71 -1.74
C ALA A 93 -9.21 -1.06 -0.66
N LEU A 94 -8.79 -1.10 0.61
CA LEU A 94 -9.62 -1.49 1.75
C LEU A 94 -10.29 -0.29 2.48
N LEU A 95 -10.04 0.96 2.07
CA LEU A 95 -10.61 2.14 2.75
C LEU A 95 -12.14 2.05 2.92
N GLY A 96 -12.60 2.27 4.14
CA GLY A 96 -14.04 2.26 4.46
C GLY A 96 -14.75 0.92 4.29
N MET A 97 -14.02 -0.17 4.12
CA MET A 97 -14.59 -1.50 3.92
C MET A 97 -15.28 -2.00 5.19
N LYS A 98 -16.59 -2.23 5.10
CA LYS A 98 -17.40 -2.76 6.21
C LYS A 98 -17.56 -4.29 6.11
N ASN A 99 -17.57 -4.84 4.91
CA ASN A 99 -17.75 -6.27 4.67
C ASN A 99 -16.39 -6.96 4.49
N LEU A 100 -15.95 -7.68 5.52
CA LEU A 100 -14.64 -8.36 5.52
C LEU A 100 -14.51 -9.48 4.46
N PHE A 101 -15.62 -10.02 3.95
CA PHE A 101 -15.56 -10.99 2.85
C PHE A 101 -15.04 -10.38 1.55
N LEU A 102 -15.13 -9.06 1.40
CA LEU A 102 -14.62 -8.35 0.23
C LEU A 102 -13.08 -8.16 0.25
N ILE A 103 -12.43 -8.46 1.38
CA ILE A 103 -10.96 -8.42 1.47
C ILE A 103 -10.34 -9.41 0.48
N VAL A 104 -10.92 -10.61 0.35
CA VAL A 104 -10.37 -11.64 -0.55
C VAL A 104 -10.40 -11.19 -2.01
N PRO A 105 -11.56 -10.79 -2.59
CA PRO A 105 -11.56 -10.28 -3.96
C PRO A 105 -10.71 -9.00 -4.11
N ALA A 106 -10.70 -8.09 -3.16
CA ALA A 106 -9.84 -6.90 -3.21
C ALA A 106 -8.35 -7.29 -3.29
N PHE A 107 -7.91 -8.22 -2.45
CA PHE A 107 -6.55 -8.75 -2.47
C PHE A 107 -6.19 -9.35 -3.83
N ILE A 108 -7.05 -10.22 -4.36
CA ILE A 108 -6.80 -10.90 -5.65
C ILE A 108 -6.70 -9.88 -6.78
N ILE A 109 -7.67 -8.96 -6.88
CA ILE A 109 -7.70 -7.95 -7.94
C ILE A 109 -6.48 -7.01 -7.82
N PHE A 110 -6.13 -6.60 -6.59
CA PHE A 110 -4.94 -5.79 -6.34
C PHE A 110 -3.67 -6.48 -6.85
N ARG A 111 -3.44 -7.74 -6.47
CA ARG A 111 -2.26 -8.49 -6.93
C ARG A 111 -2.22 -8.69 -8.45
N LEU A 112 -3.37 -8.91 -9.09
CA LEU A 112 -3.43 -8.99 -10.55
C LEU A 112 -3.05 -7.65 -11.20
N LEU A 113 -3.59 -6.54 -10.71
CA LEU A 113 -3.29 -5.21 -11.26
C LEU A 113 -1.82 -4.83 -11.06
N ASP A 114 -1.26 -5.12 -9.90
CA ASP A 114 0.14 -4.87 -9.60
C ASP A 114 1.10 -5.74 -10.44
N ILE A 115 0.79 -7.02 -10.65
CA ILE A 115 1.63 -7.91 -11.49
C ILE A 115 1.53 -7.54 -12.97
N PHE A 116 0.32 -7.33 -13.51
CA PHE A 116 0.12 -7.05 -14.93
C PHE A 116 0.35 -5.59 -15.30
N LYS A 117 0.27 -4.68 -14.34
CA LYS A 117 0.46 -3.23 -14.49
C LYS A 117 -0.23 -2.66 -15.74
N PRO A 118 -1.56 -2.85 -15.92
CA PRO A 118 -2.26 -2.27 -17.06
C PRO A 118 -2.15 -0.74 -17.03
N TRP A 119 -2.40 -0.08 -18.15
CA TRP A 119 -2.53 1.36 -18.12
C TRP A 119 -3.74 1.77 -17.25
N PRO A 120 -3.65 2.78 -16.34
CA PRO A 120 -2.59 3.78 -16.18
C PRO A 120 -1.44 3.39 -15.21
N ILE A 121 -1.48 2.23 -14.54
CA ILE A 121 -0.49 1.81 -13.54
C ILE A 121 0.92 1.76 -14.16
N SER A 122 1.04 1.16 -15.36
CA SER A 122 2.31 1.07 -16.08
C SER A 122 2.94 2.44 -16.43
N PHE A 123 2.16 3.51 -16.48
CA PHE A 123 2.67 4.85 -16.68
C PHE A 123 3.47 5.30 -15.45
N PHE A 124 2.95 5.11 -14.24
CA PHE A 124 3.63 5.47 -12.99
C PHE A 124 4.93 4.68 -12.81
N ASP A 125 4.89 3.37 -13.07
CA ASP A 125 6.05 2.48 -12.98
C ASP A 125 7.19 2.88 -13.94
N ARG A 126 6.88 3.29 -15.16
CA ARG A 126 7.89 3.59 -16.19
C ARG A 126 8.42 5.02 -16.15
N GLU A 127 7.53 5.99 -15.98
CA GLU A 127 7.84 7.41 -16.15
C GLU A 127 8.34 8.05 -14.85
N ILE A 128 7.88 7.57 -13.69
CA ILE A 128 8.25 8.15 -12.40
C ILE A 128 9.39 7.32 -11.77
N ARG A 129 10.40 8.02 -11.27
CA ARG A 129 11.60 7.39 -10.71
C ARG A 129 11.69 7.56 -9.19
N GLY A 130 12.47 6.66 -8.55
CA GLY A 130 12.73 6.70 -7.12
C GLY A 130 11.51 6.31 -6.29
N GLY A 131 11.47 6.71 -5.01
CA GLY A 131 10.40 6.32 -4.10
C GLY A 131 8.99 6.74 -4.54
N TRP A 132 8.86 7.81 -5.31
CA TRP A 132 7.57 8.20 -5.89
C TRP A 132 7.07 7.16 -6.91
N GLY A 133 7.95 6.68 -7.80
CA GLY A 133 7.57 5.65 -8.78
C GLY A 133 7.17 4.36 -8.10
N ILE A 134 7.96 3.89 -7.13
CA ILE A 134 7.70 2.67 -6.35
C ILE A 134 6.34 2.75 -5.63
N MET A 135 5.97 3.91 -5.09
CA MET A 135 4.74 4.05 -4.30
C MET A 135 3.50 4.36 -5.12
N LEU A 136 3.64 5.05 -6.27
CA LEU A 136 2.49 5.56 -7.04
C LEU A 136 1.81 4.49 -7.89
N ASP A 137 2.53 3.51 -8.39
CA ASP A 137 1.95 2.42 -9.17
C ASP A 137 1.02 1.56 -8.31
N ASP A 138 1.43 1.20 -7.10
CA ASP A 138 0.61 0.46 -6.16
C ASP A 138 -0.54 1.31 -5.57
N LEU A 139 -0.30 2.60 -5.34
CA LEU A 139 -1.37 3.52 -4.97
C LEU A 139 -2.46 3.58 -6.06
N ALA A 140 -2.05 3.63 -7.33
CA ALA A 140 -2.99 3.63 -8.46
C ALA A 140 -3.72 2.30 -8.59
N ALA A 141 -3.03 1.16 -8.41
CA ALA A 141 -3.65 -0.16 -8.37
C ALA A 141 -4.69 -0.24 -7.24
N GLY A 142 -4.33 0.19 -6.03
CA GLY A 142 -5.24 0.24 -4.88
C GLY A 142 -6.46 1.13 -5.11
N ALA A 143 -6.27 2.31 -5.72
CA ALA A 143 -7.38 3.21 -6.07
C ALA A 143 -8.35 2.59 -7.08
N ILE A 144 -7.85 1.89 -8.09
CA ILE A 144 -8.69 1.16 -9.05
C ILE A 144 -9.46 0.05 -8.34
N VAL A 145 -8.81 -0.74 -7.48
CA VAL A 145 -9.50 -1.78 -6.70
C VAL A 145 -10.58 -1.18 -5.81
N PHE A 146 -10.28 -0.10 -5.10
CA PHE A 146 -11.25 0.63 -4.28
C PHE A 146 -12.50 0.98 -5.09
N LEU A 147 -12.33 1.61 -6.27
CA LEU A 147 -13.44 1.99 -7.12
C LEU A 147 -14.23 0.76 -7.63
N LEU A 148 -13.56 -0.32 -8.03
CA LEU A 148 -14.20 -1.55 -8.47
C LEU A 148 -15.03 -2.19 -7.35
N ILE A 149 -14.47 -2.29 -6.14
CA ILE A 149 -15.18 -2.87 -5.00
C ILE A 149 -16.39 -2.01 -4.63
N GLN A 150 -16.24 -0.69 -4.58
CA GLN A 150 -17.33 0.23 -4.25
C GLN A 150 -18.45 0.16 -5.30
N PHE A 151 -18.11 0.11 -6.58
CA PHE A 151 -19.10 0.13 -7.66
C PHE A 151 -19.86 -1.18 -7.80
N PHE A 152 -19.17 -2.33 -7.69
CA PHE A 152 -19.77 -3.64 -7.98
C PHE A 152 -20.32 -4.38 -6.76
N PHE A 153 -19.79 -4.11 -5.57
CA PHE A 153 -20.06 -4.93 -4.39
C PHE A 153 -20.65 -4.17 -3.20
N VAL A 154 -20.64 -2.83 -3.23
CA VAL A 154 -21.21 -2.02 -2.15
C VAL A 154 -22.55 -1.44 -2.62
N PRO A 155 -23.66 -1.66 -1.87
CA PRO A 155 -24.93 -1.06 -2.20
C PRO A 155 -24.84 0.48 -2.24
N PRO A 156 -25.59 1.16 -3.14
CA PRO A 156 -25.56 2.62 -3.25
C PRO A 156 -25.87 3.36 -1.93
N THR A 157 -26.68 2.76 -1.06
CA THR A 157 -27.02 3.28 0.28
C THR A 157 -25.77 3.36 1.17
N ASP A 158 -24.95 2.33 1.19
CA ASP A 158 -23.75 2.28 2.02
C ASP A 158 -22.64 3.19 1.46
N PHE A 159 -22.59 3.35 0.14
CA PHE A 159 -21.69 4.31 -0.51
C PHE A 159 -22.04 5.77 -0.15
N LEU A 160 -23.32 6.10 -0.09
CA LEU A 160 -23.77 7.41 0.37
C LEU A 160 -23.39 7.66 1.84
N ASP A 161 -23.48 6.64 2.71
CA ASP A 161 -23.05 6.75 4.11
C ASP A 161 -21.55 7.04 4.23
N ILE A 162 -20.73 6.45 3.35
CA ILE A 162 -19.30 6.75 3.26
C ILE A 162 -19.09 8.23 2.88
N LEU A 163 -19.81 8.73 1.87
CA LEU A 163 -19.73 10.14 1.45
C LEU A 163 -20.25 11.10 2.53
N TYR A 164 -21.31 10.75 3.25
CA TYR A 164 -21.82 11.55 4.37
C TYR A 164 -20.83 11.61 5.54
N SER A 165 -20.08 10.53 5.79
CA SER A 165 -19.01 10.50 6.79
C SER A 165 -17.90 11.52 6.51
N PHE A 166 -17.64 11.85 5.24
CA PHE A 166 -16.73 12.93 4.87
C PHE A 166 -17.26 14.34 5.17
N ARG A 167 -18.60 14.50 5.22
CA ARG A 167 -19.24 15.82 5.38
C ARG A 167 -19.39 16.21 6.84
N THR A 168 -19.27 15.26 7.77
CA THR A 168 -19.45 15.47 9.22
C THR A 168 -18.13 15.59 9.99
N CYS A 169 -16.99 15.58 9.29
CA CYS A 169 -15.68 15.97 9.78
C CYS A 169 -15.33 17.38 9.33
#